data_a960dcbbfa134eb8bd43f62d616a6228
#
_entry.id   a960dcbbfa134eb8bd43f62d616a6228
#
_cell.length_a   1.000
_cell.length_b   1.000
_cell.length_c   1.000
_cell.angle_alpha   90.00
_cell.angle_beta   90.00
_cell.angle_gamma   90.00
#
_symmetry.space_group_name_H-M   'P 1'
#
loop_
_entity.id
_entity.type
_entity.pdbx_description
1 polymer ?
#
loop_
_entity_poly.entity_id
_entity_poly.type
_entity_poly.pdbx_seq_one_letter_code
_entity_poly.pdbx_strand_id
1 'polypeptide(L)'
;RIAVNIDEIVMWRNKFDQFVAEMAQDAGAKILLDHKFMDLSGKNLIKAKDKKNNKIKEIKSDIIVGADGPYSAVAKAAGMNSNSRNYIGMQAKVKLKMDTNAFETYFGSDFPDFFGWCVPESENVARIGIGCFENVQEHFYKFLQKRTGKKEILCWESGLIPLYNPKKTIQKDNIYLIGDAATQVKATTGGGIIPSLKAAHTLSDCIVNNKNYNKEFRKQSGKELLLHLRIRKILNKFSDKDYG
;
A
#
# COMPACT_ATOMS: atom_id res chain seq x y z
N ARG A 1 28.17 4.08 -3.52
CA ARG A 1 27.09 3.90 -4.50
C ARG A 1 27.25 2.53 -5.16
N ILE A 2 26.23 1.70 -5.09
CA ILE A 2 26.21 0.37 -5.74
C ILE A 2 25.14 0.43 -6.83
N ALA A 3 25.47 0.01 -8.05
CA ALA A 3 24.54 -0.18 -9.14
C ALA A 3 24.15 -1.66 -9.23
N VAL A 4 22.86 -1.94 -9.30
CA VAL A 4 22.32 -3.30 -9.43
C VAL A 4 21.39 -3.33 -10.63
N ASN A 5 21.57 -4.29 -11.52
CA ASN A 5 20.64 -4.52 -12.60
C ASN A 5 19.43 -5.27 -12.07
N ILE A 6 18.26 -4.70 -12.25
CA ILE A 6 16.98 -5.31 -11.88
C ILE A 6 16.00 -5.16 -13.04
N ASP A 7 15.09 -6.08 -13.14
CA ASP A 7 13.98 -6.06 -14.11
C ASP A 7 12.72 -5.62 -13.38
N GLU A 8 12.51 -4.29 -13.28
CA GLU A 8 11.40 -3.68 -12.55
C GLU A 8 10.64 -2.70 -13.45
N ILE A 9 9.34 -2.62 -13.25
CA ILE A 9 8.45 -1.74 -14.02
C ILE A 9 7.98 -0.58 -13.15
N VAL A 10 8.22 0.64 -13.62
CA VAL A 10 7.61 1.85 -13.06
C VAL A 10 6.29 2.11 -13.78
N MET A 11 5.19 2.14 -13.03
CA MET A 11 3.86 2.30 -13.61
C MET A 11 3.13 3.56 -13.12
N TRP A 12 2.29 4.08 -13.95
CA TRP A 12 1.36 5.14 -13.58
C TRP A 12 0.13 4.55 -12.89
N ARG A 13 0.08 4.66 -11.57
CA ARG A 13 -0.94 4.07 -10.72
C ARG A 13 -2.37 4.45 -11.13
N ASN A 14 -2.61 5.71 -11.45
CA ASN A 14 -3.94 6.16 -11.89
C ASN A 14 -4.42 5.41 -13.14
N LYS A 15 -3.55 5.22 -14.14
CA LYS A 15 -3.89 4.46 -15.35
C LYS A 15 -4.04 2.96 -15.07
N PHE A 16 -3.15 2.41 -14.25
CA PHE A 16 -3.23 1.00 -13.86
C PHE A 16 -4.51 0.71 -13.07
N ASP A 17 -4.84 1.56 -12.10
CA ASP A 17 -6.02 1.37 -11.27
C ASP A 17 -7.32 1.50 -12.11
N GLN A 18 -7.37 2.42 -13.09
CA GLN A 18 -8.47 2.53 -14.05
C GLN A 18 -8.60 1.28 -14.92
N PHE A 19 -7.49 0.81 -15.49
CA PHE A 19 -7.45 -0.40 -16.32
C PHE A 19 -7.98 -1.62 -15.57
N VAL A 20 -7.55 -1.83 -14.32
CA VAL A 20 -8.05 -2.95 -13.50
C VAL A 20 -9.54 -2.79 -13.16
N ALA A 21 -10.00 -1.56 -12.94
CA ALA A 21 -11.43 -1.29 -12.72
C ALA A 21 -12.28 -1.58 -13.98
N GLU A 22 -11.80 -1.19 -15.15
CA GLU A 22 -12.45 -1.51 -16.44
C GLU A 22 -12.54 -3.02 -16.66
N MET A 23 -11.44 -3.76 -16.43
CA MET A 23 -11.46 -5.23 -16.49
C MET A 23 -12.50 -5.85 -15.54
N ALA A 24 -12.65 -5.30 -14.34
CA ALA A 24 -13.66 -5.78 -13.40
C ALA A 24 -15.08 -5.50 -13.88
N GLN A 25 -15.32 -4.34 -14.50
CA GLN A 25 -16.62 -4.00 -15.10
C GLN A 25 -16.97 -4.91 -16.29
N ASP A 26 -15.99 -5.19 -17.16
CA ASP A 26 -16.14 -6.11 -18.28
C ASP A 26 -16.48 -7.53 -17.81
N ALA A 27 -15.94 -7.92 -16.64
CA ALA A 27 -16.28 -9.17 -15.96
C ALA A 27 -17.63 -9.13 -15.21
N GLY A 28 -18.40 -8.03 -15.31
CA GLY A 28 -19.72 -7.87 -14.72
C GLY A 28 -19.78 -7.19 -13.34
N ALA A 29 -18.68 -6.69 -12.81
CA ALA A 29 -18.69 -5.95 -11.56
C ALA A 29 -19.36 -4.58 -11.71
N LYS A 30 -20.20 -4.18 -10.73
CA LYS A 30 -20.81 -2.85 -10.67
C LYS A 30 -19.95 -1.93 -9.80
N ILE A 31 -19.44 -0.86 -10.38
CA ILE A 31 -18.64 0.16 -9.64
C ILE A 31 -19.56 1.31 -9.26
N LEU A 32 -19.63 1.60 -7.97
CA LEU A 32 -20.35 2.75 -7.42
C LEU A 32 -19.32 3.83 -7.05
N LEU A 33 -19.09 4.75 -7.98
CA LEU A 33 -18.25 5.93 -7.71
C LEU A 33 -18.94 6.88 -6.72
N ASP A 34 -18.14 7.73 -6.04
CA ASP A 34 -18.62 8.72 -5.07
C ASP A 34 -19.40 8.14 -3.88
N HIS A 35 -19.25 6.85 -3.61
CA HIS A 35 -19.83 6.20 -2.45
C HIS A 35 -18.77 5.97 -1.38
N LYS A 36 -19.05 6.38 -0.14
CA LYS A 36 -18.18 6.16 1.01
C LYS A 36 -18.80 5.12 1.94
N PHE A 37 -18.06 4.06 2.24
CA PHE A 37 -18.44 3.15 3.32
C PHE A 37 -18.60 3.92 4.64
N MET A 38 -19.67 3.65 5.35
CA MET A 38 -19.96 4.29 6.64
C MET A 38 -19.93 3.28 7.78
N ASP A 39 -20.66 2.18 7.66
CA ASP A 39 -20.76 1.17 8.73
C ASP A 39 -21.34 -0.16 8.21
N LEU A 40 -21.30 -1.17 9.06
CA LEU A 40 -21.99 -2.44 8.90
C LEU A 40 -23.22 -2.45 9.81
N SER A 41 -24.36 -2.91 9.28
CA SER A 41 -25.57 -3.12 10.06
C SER A 41 -25.89 -4.62 10.07
N GLY A 42 -25.49 -5.31 11.14
CA GLY A 42 -25.54 -6.75 11.19
C GLY A 42 -24.52 -7.42 10.27
N LYS A 43 -24.76 -8.68 9.89
CA LYS A 43 -23.79 -9.49 9.15
C LYS A 43 -23.68 -9.16 7.67
N ASN A 44 -24.78 -8.70 7.05
CA ASN A 44 -24.93 -8.69 5.60
C ASN A 44 -25.36 -7.32 5.03
N LEU A 45 -25.37 -6.26 5.82
CA LEU A 45 -25.86 -4.96 5.39
C LEU A 45 -24.75 -3.91 5.52
N ILE A 46 -24.42 -3.30 4.40
CA ILE A 46 -23.43 -2.23 4.28
C ILE A 46 -24.18 -0.89 4.20
N LYS A 47 -23.81 0.08 5.02
CA LYS A 47 -24.24 1.47 4.88
C LYS A 47 -23.18 2.25 4.12
N ALA A 48 -23.55 2.78 2.96
CA ALA A 48 -22.69 3.63 2.14
C ALA A 48 -23.33 4.99 1.93
N LYS A 49 -22.53 6.05 2.01
CA LYS A 49 -22.96 7.42 1.77
C LYS A 49 -22.63 7.82 0.33
N ASP A 50 -23.64 8.18 -0.43
CA ASP A 50 -23.48 8.85 -1.72
C ASP A 50 -23.05 10.30 -1.48
N LYS A 51 -21.85 10.67 -1.95
CA LYS A 51 -21.28 12.00 -1.74
C LYS A 51 -21.96 13.09 -2.58
N LYS A 52 -22.65 12.72 -3.67
CA LYS A 52 -23.31 13.69 -4.56
C LYS A 52 -24.59 14.24 -3.96
N ASN A 53 -25.41 13.36 -3.37
CA ASN A 53 -26.70 13.73 -2.83
C ASN A 53 -26.77 13.64 -1.30
N ASN A 54 -25.67 13.24 -0.66
CA ASN A 54 -25.53 13.11 0.80
C ASN A 54 -26.44 12.06 1.45
N LYS A 55 -27.05 11.16 0.64
CA LYS A 55 -27.96 10.11 1.11
C LYS A 55 -27.22 8.86 1.52
N ILE A 56 -27.75 8.16 2.52
CA ILE A 56 -27.28 6.84 2.92
C ILE A 56 -28.02 5.80 2.08
N LYS A 57 -27.24 4.89 1.49
CA LYS A 57 -27.72 3.74 0.75
C LYS A 57 -27.37 2.47 1.55
N GLU A 58 -28.35 1.59 1.68
CA GLU A 58 -28.14 0.28 2.28
C GLU A 58 -27.95 -0.76 1.16
N ILE A 59 -26.88 -1.55 1.28
CA ILE A 59 -26.51 -2.58 0.31
C ILE A 59 -26.42 -3.89 1.04
N LYS A 60 -27.24 -4.86 0.66
CA LYS A 60 -27.21 -6.22 1.17
C LYS A 60 -26.20 -7.05 0.39
N SER A 61 -25.37 -7.81 1.07
CA SER A 61 -24.34 -8.67 0.45
C SER A 61 -24.09 -9.89 1.33
N ASP A 62 -23.95 -11.05 0.70
CA ASP A 62 -23.61 -12.30 1.39
C ASP A 62 -22.13 -12.33 1.82
N ILE A 63 -21.26 -11.65 1.07
CA ILE A 63 -19.82 -11.55 1.34
C ILE A 63 -19.40 -10.09 1.28
N ILE A 64 -18.58 -9.68 2.23
CA ILE A 64 -18.05 -8.31 2.32
C ILE A 64 -16.52 -8.37 2.28
N VAL A 65 -15.91 -7.61 1.39
CA VAL A 65 -14.45 -7.52 1.27
C VAL A 65 -14.00 -6.09 1.52
N GLY A 66 -13.22 -5.90 2.59
CA GLY A 66 -12.55 -4.64 2.88
C GLY A 66 -11.22 -4.56 2.13
N ALA A 67 -11.17 -3.66 1.13
CA ALA A 67 -9.97 -3.32 0.37
C ALA A 67 -9.70 -1.80 0.43
N ASP A 68 -10.06 -1.19 1.56
CA ASP A 68 -10.22 0.24 1.79
C ASP A 68 -8.99 0.90 2.44
N GLY A 69 -7.82 0.27 2.29
CA GLY A 69 -6.53 0.83 2.65
C GLY A 69 -6.15 0.66 4.12
N PRO A 70 -5.03 1.28 4.56
CA PRO A 70 -4.40 0.99 5.85
C PRO A 70 -5.23 1.36 7.08
N TYR A 71 -6.14 2.31 6.96
CA TYR A 71 -7.13 2.68 7.99
C TYR A 71 -8.51 2.10 7.72
N SER A 72 -8.56 0.83 7.32
CA SER A 72 -9.79 0.15 6.93
C SER A 72 -10.96 0.41 7.88
N ALA A 73 -11.96 1.12 7.38
CA ALA A 73 -13.22 1.35 8.07
C ALA A 73 -14.03 0.04 8.18
N VAL A 74 -13.92 -0.84 7.17
CA VAL A 74 -14.52 -2.17 7.18
C VAL A 74 -13.93 -3.01 8.31
N ALA A 75 -12.58 -3.04 8.45
CA ALA A 75 -11.92 -3.75 9.54
C ALA A 75 -12.36 -3.24 10.91
N LYS A 76 -12.50 -1.92 11.06
CA LYS A 76 -12.97 -1.30 12.31
C LYS A 76 -14.40 -1.69 12.62
N ALA A 77 -15.31 -1.56 11.67
CA ALA A 77 -16.74 -1.91 11.84
C ALA A 77 -16.94 -3.40 12.14
N ALA A 78 -16.12 -4.28 11.55
CA ALA A 78 -16.15 -5.73 11.78
C ALA A 78 -15.45 -6.17 13.09
N GLY A 79 -14.84 -5.25 13.84
CA GLY A 79 -14.03 -5.59 15.02
C GLY A 79 -12.79 -6.43 14.70
N MET A 80 -12.25 -6.28 13.46
CA MET A 80 -11.02 -6.92 12.98
C MET A 80 -9.81 -5.98 13.07
N ASN A 81 -9.98 -4.89 13.79
CA ASN A 81 -8.93 -3.91 13.96
C ASN A 81 -7.78 -4.49 14.78
N SER A 82 -6.56 -4.16 14.39
CA SER A 82 -5.35 -4.53 15.13
C SER A 82 -4.43 -3.31 15.17
N ASN A 83 -3.61 -3.22 16.21
CA ASN A 83 -2.58 -2.20 16.32
C ASN A 83 -1.47 -2.46 15.28
N SER A 84 -1.74 -2.11 14.03
CA SER A 84 -0.76 -2.18 12.95
C SER A 84 -0.03 -0.85 12.86
N ARG A 85 1.31 -0.90 12.79
CA ARG A 85 2.12 0.29 12.54
C ARG A 85 2.11 0.60 11.05
N ASN A 86 2.10 1.88 10.72
CA ASN A 86 2.22 2.36 9.36
C ASN A 86 3.43 3.30 9.26
N TYR A 87 4.21 3.17 8.21
CA TYR A 87 5.11 4.26 7.81
C TYR A 87 4.28 5.39 7.22
N ILE A 88 4.73 6.61 7.45
CA ILE A 88 4.23 7.78 6.76
C ILE A 88 5.12 7.97 5.54
N GLY A 89 4.56 7.79 4.34
CA GLY A 89 5.23 8.07 3.08
C GLY A 89 4.97 9.52 2.66
N MET A 90 6.03 10.23 2.30
CA MET A 90 5.93 11.58 1.74
C MET A 90 6.80 11.68 0.50
N GLN A 91 6.26 12.18 -0.59
CA GLN A 91 7.02 12.40 -1.82
C GLN A 91 6.60 13.68 -2.54
N ALA A 92 7.50 14.18 -3.37
CA ALA A 92 7.22 15.28 -4.28
C ALA A 92 7.61 14.90 -5.71
N LYS A 93 6.82 15.38 -6.66
CA LYS A 93 7.19 15.44 -8.05
C LYS A 93 7.97 16.73 -8.28
N VAL A 94 9.17 16.60 -8.84
CA VAL A 94 10.13 17.71 -8.98
C VAL A 94 10.70 17.79 -10.39
N LYS A 95 11.09 18.99 -10.84
CA LYS A 95 11.89 19.16 -12.05
C LYS A 95 13.34 18.71 -11.76
N LEU A 96 13.68 17.49 -12.13
CA LEU A 96 15.00 16.91 -11.92
C LEU A 96 15.37 16.04 -13.12
N LYS A 97 16.55 16.31 -13.70
CA LYS A 97 17.09 15.47 -14.77
C LYS A 97 17.61 14.17 -14.19
N MET A 98 17.10 13.05 -14.70
CA MET A 98 17.51 11.69 -14.34
C MET A 98 17.59 10.77 -15.56
N ASP A 99 18.39 9.73 -15.43
CA ASP A 99 18.35 8.60 -16.35
C ASP A 99 17.02 7.85 -16.15
N THR A 100 16.25 7.71 -17.21
CA THR A 100 14.96 7.01 -17.19
C THR A 100 15.07 5.50 -17.03
N ASN A 101 16.26 4.94 -17.22
CA ASN A 101 16.54 3.51 -17.04
C ASN A 101 17.05 3.17 -15.64
N ALA A 102 17.09 4.15 -14.73
CA ALA A 102 17.59 3.95 -13.39
C ALA A 102 16.69 4.65 -12.36
N PHE A 103 16.47 4.03 -11.22
CA PHE A 103 15.97 4.68 -10.03
C PHE A 103 16.96 4.55 -8.88
N GLU A 104 16.86 5.43 -7.93
CA GLU A 104 17.78 5.48 -6.79
C GLU A 104 17.02 5.12 -5.50
N THR A 105 17.66 4.33 -4.65
CA THR A 105 17.22 4.07 -3.28
C THR A 105 18.31 4.51 -2.30
N TYR A 106 17.88 5.06 -1.17
CA TYR A 106 18.75 5.66 -0.18
C TYR A 106 18.50 5.04 1.19
N PHE A 107 19.57 4.64 1.85
CA PHE A 107 19.57 4.02 3.16
C PHE A 107 20.50 4.79 4.10
N GLY A 108 20.42 4.51 5.39
CA GLY A 108 21.28 5.11 6.42
C GLY A 108 20.51 6.01 7.38
N SER A 109 21.22 6.71 8.24
CA SER A 109 20.67 7.51 9.33
C SER A 109 19.75 8.66 8.90
N ASP A 110 19.96 9.19 7.68
CA ASP A 110 19.06 10.19 7.08
C ASP A 110 17.66 9.61 6.74
N PHE A 111 17.52 8.28 6.69
CA PHE A 111 16.31 7.54 6.27
C PHE A 111 15.89 6.52 7.33
N PRO A 112 15.47 6.98 8.52
CA PRO A 112 15.14 6.09 9.62
C PRO A 112 13.96 5.18 9.27
N ASP A 113 14.00 3.96 9.83
CA ASP A 113 12.94 2.95 9.76
C ASP A 113 12.65 2.35 8.38
N PHE A 114 12.91 3.06 7.29
CA PHE A 114 12.57 2.58 5.95
C PHE A 114 13.68 2.89 4.92
N PHE A 115 13.42 3.76 3.95
CA PHE A 115 14.38 4.24 2.94
C PHE A 115 13.85 5.48 2.21
N GLY A 116 14.73 6.18 1.51
CA GLY A 116 14.37 7.21 0.54
C GLY A 116 14.45 6.67 -0.90
N TRP A 117 13.73 7.31 -1.80
CA TRP A 117 13.72 6.96 -3.22
C TRP A 117 13.75 8.19 -4.12
N CYS A 118 14.32 8.00 -5.31
CA CYS A 118 14.21 8.95 -6.41
C CYS A 118 13.94 8.16 -7.70
N VAL A 119 12.76 8.36 -8.28
CA VAL A 119 12.26 7.58 -9.42
C VAL A 119 11.97 8.51 -10.58
N PRO A 120 12.52 8.29 -11.78
CA PRO A 120 12.21 9.11 -12.95
C PRO A 120 10.77 8.89 -13.41
N GLU A 121 10.09 9.97 -13.76
CA GLU A 121 8.82 9.96 -14.48
C GLU A 121 9.03 10.30 -15.95
N SER A 122 10.06 11.10 -16.23
CA SER A 122 10.61 11.41 -17.54
C SER A 122 12.06 11.86 -17.37
N GLU A 123 12.75 12.18 -18.47
CA GLU A 123 14.14 12.69 -18.42
C GLU A 123 14.31 13.93 -17.53
N ASN A 124 13.29 14.76 -17.40
CA ASN A 124 13.36 16.04 -16.70
C ASN A 124 12.45 16.12 -15.46
N VAL A 125 11.78 15.04 -15.11
CA VAL A 125 10.85 14.99 -13.97
C VAL A 125 11.06 13.72 -13.19
N ALA A 126 11.21 13.84 -11.88
CA ALA A 126 11.34 12.72 -10.97
C ALA A 126 10.40 12.82 -9.77
N ARG A 127 10.11 11.69 -9.15
CA ARG A 127 9.46 11.58 -7.86
C ARG A 127 10.51 11.26 -6.81
N ILE A 128 10.65 12.13 -5.83
CA ILE A 128 11.55 11.96 -4.70
C ILE A 128 10.73 11.79 -3.44
N GLY A 129 11.04 10.81 -2.62
CA GLY A 129 10.26 10.52 -1.43
C GLY A 129 11.01 9.75 -0.36
N ILE A 130 10.37 9.64 0.79
CA ILE A 130 10.86 8.91 1.96
C ILE A 130 9.69 8.27 2.70
N GLY A 131 9.95 7.19 3.40
CA GLY A 131 9.05 6.61 4.39
C GLY A 131 9.73 6.54 5.76
N CYS A 132 9.02 6.88 6.82
CA CYS A 132 9.46 6.66 8.21
C CYS A 132 8.26 6.64 9.16
N PHE A 133 8.48 6.30 10.43
CA PHE A 133 7.38 6.29 11.40
C PHE A 133 7.07 7.68 11.96
N GLU A 134 8.08 8.51 12.13
CA GLU A 134 7.96 9.81 12.80
C GLU A 134 8.77 10.89 12.07
N ASN A 135 8.39 12.16 12.25
CA ASN A 135 9.11 13.32 11.73
C ASN A 135 9.36 13.29 10.20
N VAL A 136 8.47 12.66 9.44
CA VAL A 136 8.63 12.45 7.99
C VAL A 136 8.91 13.75 7.23
N GLN A 137 8.29 14.87 7.64
CA GLN A 137 8.51 16.16 6.98
C GLN A 137 9.95 16.63 7.13
N GLU A 138 10.53 16.56 8.32
CA GLU A 138 11.92 16.99 8.56
C GLU A 138 12.91 16.17 7.73
N HIS A 139 12.81 14.85 7.79
CA HIS A 139 13.65 13.93 7.00
C HIS A 139 13.46 14.16 5.51
N PHE A 140 12.22 14.33 5.06
CA PHE A 140 11.92 14.56 3.66
C PHE A 140 12.52 15.86 3.14
N TYR A 141 12.36 16.99 3.85
CA TYR A 141 12.94 18.28 3.42
C TYR A 141 14.46 18.26 3.38
N LYS A 142 15.11 17.61 4.35
CA LYS A 142 16.57 17.40 4.34
C LYS A 142 17.00 16.62 3.09
N PHE A 143 16.31 15.51 2.81
CA PHE A 143 16.59 14.70 1.63
C PHE A 143 16.34 15.44 0.33
N LEU A 144 15.20 16.11 0.21
CA LEU A 144 14.84 16.90 -0.96
C LEU A 144 15.92 17.95 -1.26
N GLN A 145 16.32 18.71 -0.26
CA GLN A 145 17.37 19.73 -0.40
C GLN A 145 18.71 19.12 -0.81
N LYS A 146 19.12 18.04 -0.16
CA LYS A 146 20.40 17.34 -0.42
C LYS A 146 20.45 16.79 -1.86
N ARG A 147 19.31 16.22 -2.36
CA ARG A 147 19.25 15.56 -3.65
C ARG A 147 18.99 16.51 -4.82
N THR A 148 18.23 17.57 -4.61
CA THR A 148 17.75 18.45 -5.68
C THR A 148 18.28 19.88 -5.60
N GLY A 149 18.81 20.31 -4.45
CA GLY A 149 19.01 21.72 -4.14
C GLY A 149 17.65 22.43 -4.00
N LYS A 150 17.55 23.64 -4.53
CA LYS A 150 16.28 24.40 -4.55
C LYS A 150 15.54 24.21 -5.88
N LYS A 151 15.07 22.98 -6.16
CA LYS A 151 14.32 22.70 -7.38
C LYS A 151 12.83 22.96 -7.21
N GLU A 152 12.16 23.21 -8.32
CA GLU A 152 10.73 23.45 -8.36
C GLU A 152 9.96 22.16 -8.05
N ILE A 153 9.05 22.26 -7.09
CA ILE A 153 8.13 21.19 -6.70
C ILE A 153 6.85 21.36 -7.52
N LEU A 154 6.49 20.35 -8.28
CA LEU A 154 5.31 20.34 -9.14
C LEU A 154 4.06 19.89 -8.40
N CYS A 155 4.19 18.86 -7.54
CA CYS A 155 3.11 18.44 -6.66
C CYS A 155 3.63 17.66 -5.44
N TRP A 156 2.79 17.56 -4.42
CA TRP A 156 3.01 16.82 -3.20
C TRP A 156 2.10 15.60 -3.14
N GLU A 157 2.63 14.49 -2.64
CA GLU A 157 1.87 13.28 -2.41
C GLU A 157 2.27 12.70 -1.04
N SER A 158 1.30 12.17 -0.33
CA SER A 158 1.55 11.47 0.94
C SER A 158 0.60 10.29 1.08
N GLY A 159 1.03 9.31 1.85
CA GLY A 159 0.23 8.11 2.08
C GLY A 159 0.80 7.30 3.22
N LEU A 160 0.04 6.32 3.66
CA LEU A 160 0.48 5.36 4.67
C LEU A 160 0.89 4.06 4.00
N ILE A 161 1.96 3.49 4.50
CA ILE A 161 2.48 2.20 4.08
C ILE A 161 2.38 1.26 5.29
N PRO A 162 1.45 0.30 5.31
CA PRO A 162 1.29 -0.56 6.46
C PRO A 162 2.46 -1.52 6.61
N LEU A 163 2.90 -1.70 7.83
CA LEU A 163 3.86 -2.75 8.16
C LEU A 163 3.12 -4.08 8.31
N TYR A 164 3.56 -5.11 7.58
CA TYR A 164 2.93 -6.43 7.63
C TYR A 164 2.76 -6.95 9.07
N ASN A 165 1.55 -7.30 9.43
CA ASN A 165 1.22 -7.87 10.73
C ASN A 165 0.71 -9.32 10.57
N PRO A 166 1.54 -10.35 10.84
CA PRO A 166 1.14 -11.75 10.70
C PRO A 166 0.03 -12.19 11.66
N LYS A 167 -0.25 -11.40 12.70
CA LYS A 167 -1.31 -11.68 13.69
C LYS A 167 -2.64 -11.01 13.34
N LYS A 168 -2.69 -10.19 12.26
CA LYS A 168 -3.92 -9.53 11.86
C LYS A 168 -4.98 -10.55 11.45
N THR A 169 -6.18 -10.38 11.99
CA THR A 169 -7.37 -11.13 11.54
C THR A 169 -7.79 -10.58 10.17
N ILE A 170 -7.79 -11.42 9.15
CA ILE A 170 -8.15 -11.05 7.77
C ILE A 170 -9.43 -11.72 7.27
N GLN A 171 -10.06 -12.55 8.13
CA GLN A 171 -11.35 -13.19 7.89
C GLN A 171 -12.10 -13.31 9.22
N LYS A 172 -13.34 -12.88 9.23
CA LYS A 172 -14.27 -13.06 10.34
C LYS A 172 -15.69 -13.20 9.78
N ASP A 173 -16.32 -14.33 10.04
CA ASP A 173 -17.62 -14.68 9.44
C ASP A 173 -17.54 -14.57 7.89
N ASN A 174 -18.42 -13.75 7.30
CA ASN A 174 -18.48 -13.46 5.87
C ASN A 174 -17.72 -12.19 5.47
N ILE A 175 -16.89 -11.63 6.36
CA ILE A 175 -16.12 -10.40 6.12
C ILE A 175 -14.64 -10.76 5.95
N TYR A 176 -14.05 -10.26 4.89
CA TYR A 176 -12.66 -10.50 4.50
C TYR A 176 -11.91 -9.19 4.31
N LEU A 177 -10.61 -9.20 4.54
CA LEU A 177 -9.71 -8.07 4.28
C LEU A 177 -8.64 -8.47 3.29
N ILE A 178 -8.31 -7.58 2.34
CA ILE A 178 -7.22 -7.75 1.39
C ILE A 178 -6.40 -6.46 1.25
N GLY A 179 -5.20 -6.59 0.70
CA GLY A 179 -4.32 -5.46 0.45
C GLY A 179 -3.87 -4.75 1.73
N ASP A 180 -3.79 -3.44 1.68
CA ASP A 180 -3.33 -2.62 2.81
C ASP A 180 -4.26 -2.72 4.02
N ALA A 181 -5.56 -2.94 3.80
CA ALA A 181 -6.52 -3.20 4.87
C ALA A 181 -6.16 -4.45 5.68
N ALA A 182 -5.52 -5.43 5.04
CA ALA A 182 -4.99 -6.65 5.64
C ALA A 182 -3.48 -6.57 5.95
N THR A 183 -2.84 -5.41 5.79
CA THR A 183 -1.38 -5.21 5.90
C THR A 183 -0.54 -6.09 4.96
N GLN A 184 -1.06 -6.45 3.80
CA GLN A 184 -0.42 -7.35 2.83
C GLN A 184 0.60 -6.60 1.96
N VAL A 185 1.63 -6.09 2.59
CA VAL A 185 2.68 -5.25 1.99
C VAL A 185 4.06 -5.82 2.32
N LYS A 186 4.97 -5.80 1.35
CA LYS A 186 6.37 -6.18 1.53
C LYS A 186 7.07 -5.14 2.40
N ALA A 187 7.45 -5.48 3.62
CA ALA A 187 8.05 -4.56 4.57
C ALA A 187 9.43 -4.01 4.12
N THR A 188 10.12 -4.65 3.18
CA THR A 188 11.41 -4.18 2.64
C THR A 188 11.25 -3.05 1.64
N THR A 189 10.20 -3.07 0.81
CA THR A 189 10.03 -2.18 -0.35
C THR A 189 8.78 -1.30 -0.27
N GLY A 190 7.86 -1.56 0.66
CA GLY A 190 6.54 -0.91 0.67
C GLY A 190 5.62 -1.37 -0.48
N GLY A 191 6.06 -2.37 -1.25
CA GLY A 191 5.31 -2.89 -2.41
C GLY A 191 4.08 -3.68 -1.98
N GLY A 192 2.89 -3.15 -2.26
CA GLY A 192 1.59 -3.75 -1.92
C GLY A 192 0.82 -4.33 -3.11
N ILE A 193 1.10 -3.91 -4.36
CA ILE A 193 0.30 -4.29 -5.53
C ILE A 193 0.30 -5.80 -5.75
N ILE A 194 1.47 -6.39 -5.92
CA ILE A 194 1.60 -7.83 -6.17
C ILE A 194 1.05 -8.69 -5.02
N PRO A 195 1.38 -8.42 -3.74
CA PRO A 195 0.75 -9.12 -2.63
C PRO A 195 -0.78 -8.99 -2.59
N SER A 196 -1.32 -7.81 -2.94
CA SER A 196 -2.77 -7.59 -2.98
C SER A 196 -3.45 -8.38 -4.09
N LEU A 197 -2.86 -8.44 -5.29
CA LEU A 197 -3.37 -9.25 -6.40
C LEU A 197 -3.33 -10.74 -6.06
N LYS A 198 -2.24 -11.24 -5.49
CA LYS A 198 -2.14 -12.62 -4.98
C LYS A 198 -3.21 -12.91 -3.92
N ALA A 199 -3.44 -11.97 -3.00
CA ALA A 199 -4.44 -12.11 -1.95
C ALA A 199 -5.88 -12.12 -2.52
N ALA A 200 -6.17 -11.27 -3.50
CA ALA A 200 -7.47 -11.25 -4.18
C ALA A 200 -7.74 -12.56 -4.92
N HIS A 201 -6.75 -13.09 -5.63
CA HIS A 201 -6.85 -14.41 -6.28
C HIS A 201 -7.09 -15.53 -5.27
N THR A 202 -6.29 -15.57 -4.19
CA THR A 202 -6.44 -16.55 -3.11
C THR A 202 -7.83 -16.46 -2.46
N LEU A 203 -8.33 -15.24 -2.21
CA LEU A 203 -9.66 -15.03 -1.63
C LEU A 203 -10.74 -15.54 -2.56
N SER A 204 -10.67 -15.21 -3.85
CA SER A 204 -11.63 -15.69 -4.87
C SER A 204 -11.69 -17.23 -4.89
N ASP A 205 -10.53 -17.91 -4.93
CA ASP A 205 -10.49 -19.38 -4.86
C ASP A 205 -11.08 -19.92 -3.55
N CYS A 206 -10.82 -19.25 -2.43
CA CYS A 206 -11.39 -19.65 -1.14
C CYS A 206 -12.91 -19.50 -1.08
N ILE A 207 -13.46 -18.43 -1.65
CA ILE A 207 -14.90 -18.20 -1.71
C ILE A 207 -15.58 -19.29 -2.57
N VAL A 208 -15.07 -19.51 -3.77
CA VAL A 208 -15.64 -20.49 -4.72
C VAL A 208 -15.58 -21.91 -4.17
N ASN A 209 -14.47 -22.28 -3.52
CA ASN A 209 -14.22 -23.63 -3.04
C ASN A 209 -14.49 -23.82 -1.54
N ASN A 210 -15.13 -22.86 -0.89
CA ASN A 210 -15.45 -22.87 0.55
C ASN A 210 -14.24 -23.22 1.45
N LYS A 211 -13.09 -22.58 1.17
CA LYS A 211 -11.84 -22.77 1.92
C LYS A 211 -11.62 -21.65 2.95
N ASN A 212 -10.82 -21.92 3.96
CA ASN A 212 -10.44 -20.90 4.95
C ASN A 212 -9.37 -19.97 4.39
N TYR A 213 -9.73 -18.71 4.13
CA TYR A 213 -8.84 -17.71 3.54
C TYR A 213 -7.63 -17.38 4.41
N ASN A 214 -7.79 -17.27 5.74
CA ASN A 214 -6.66 -17.06 6.66
C ASN A 214 -5.56 -18.12 6.49
N LYS A 215 -5.98 -19.39 6.39
CA LYS A 215 -5.07 -20.53 6.26
C LYS A 215 -4.37 -20.51 4.90
N GLU A 216 -5.16 -20.36 3.83
CA GLU A 216 -4.63 -20.42 2.46
C GLU A 216 -3.72 -19.23 2.15
N PHE A 217 -4.09 -18.02 2.53
CA PHE A 217 -3.23 -16.84 2.38
C PHE A 217 -1.89 -16.99 3.11
N ARG A 218 -1.91 -17.46 4.38
CA ARG A 218 -0.68 -17.66 5.15
C ARG A 218 0.23 -18.71 4.53
N LYS A 219 -0.35 -19.74 3.92
CA LYS A 219 0.40 -20.80 3.22
C LYS A 219 1.04 -20.28 1.93
N GLN A 220 0.31 -19.52 1.12
CA GLN A 220 0.74 -19.09 -0.20
C GLN A 220 1.63 -17.83 -0.17
N SER A 221 1.27 -16.83 0.61
CA SER A 221 1.93 -15.51 0.60
C SER A 221 2.45 -15.07 1.97
N GLY A 222 1.89 -15.57 3.07
CA GLY A 222 2.24 -15.10 4.41
C GLY A 222 3.69 -15.35 4.79
N LYS A 223 4.31 -16.43 4.29
CA LYS A 223 5.73 -16.74 4.55
C LYS A 223 6.66 -15.74 3.87
N GLU A 224 6.36 -15.35 2.63
CA GLU A 224 7.11 -14.33 1.87
C GLU A 224 7.07 -12.99 2.62
N LEU A 225 5.87 -12.53 3.00
CA LEU A 225 5.70 -11.28 3.74
C LEU A 225 6.38 -11.30 5.12
N LEU A 226 6.36 -12.43 5.80
CA LEU A 226 7.07 -12.60 7.07
C LEU A 226 8.61 -12.52 6.89
N LEU A 227 9.13 -13.05 5.81
CA LEU A 227 10.55 -12.92 5.47
C LEU A 227 10.91 -11.45 5.24
N HIS A 228 10.13 -10.72 4.43
CA HIS A 228 10.33 -9.28 4.23
C HIS A 228 10.28 -8.50 5.55
N LEU A 229 9.37 -8.86 6.46
CA LEU A 229 9.31 -8.24 7.79
C LEU A 229 10.57 -8.51 8.63
N ARG A 230 11.10 -9.73 8.58
CA ARG A 230 12.34 -10.07 9.29
C ARG A 230 13.55 -9.33 8.72
N ILE A 231 13.68 -9.29 7.40
CA ILE A 231 14.74 -8.53 6.72
C ILE A 231 14.66 -7.05 7.11
N ARG A 232 13.48 -6.43 7.07
CA ARG A 232 13.29 -5.03 7.48
C ARG A 232 13.75 -4.79 8.94
N LYS A 233 13.41 -5.69 9.85
CA LYS A 233 13.85 -5.60 11.25
C LYS A 233 15.37 -5.68 11.41
N ILE A 234 16.06 -6.40 10.52
CA ILE A 234 17.53 -6.44 10.50
C ILE A 234 18.08 -5.14 9.93
N LEU A 235 17.58 -4.69 8.78
CA LEU A 235 18.00 -3.44 8.15
C LEU A 235 17.83 -2.22 9.06
N ASN A 236 16.77 -2.18 9.86
CA ASN A 236 16.53 -1.10 10.82
C ASN A 236 17.52 -1.08 12.00
N LYS A 237 18.40 -2.08 12.12
CA LYS A 237 19.50 -2.09 13.11
C LYS A 237 20.83 -1.67 12.52
N PHE A 238 20.90 -1.50 11.21
CA PHE A 238 22.12 -1.10 10.52
C PHE A 238 22.45 0.37 10.83
N SER A 239 23.73 0.59 11.06
CA SER A 239 24.33 1.92 11.11
C SER A 239 24.83 2.33 9.72
N ASP A 240 25.24 3.59 9.56
CA ASP A 240 25.80 4.07 8.27
C ASP A 240 27.05 3.27 7.84
N LYS A 241 27.81 2.72 8.79
CA LYS A 241 28.98 1.87 8.53
C LYS A 241 28.62 0.53 7.89
N ASP A 242 27.39 0.04 8.12
CA ASP A 242 26.93 -1.25 7.57
C ASP A 242 26.48 -1.12 6.11
N TYR A 243 26.31 0.13 5.63
CA TYR A 243 25.94 0.44 4.23
C TYR A 243 27.12 0.88 3.36
N GLY A 244 28.31 1.09 3.97
CA GLY A 244 29.51 1.62 3.32
C GLY A 244 30.52 0.55 2.86
#